data_bd03075f4486f5f3f66e066701537a7c
#
_entry.id   bd03075f4486f5f3f66e066701537a7c
#
_cell.length_a   1.000
_cell.length_b   1.000
_cell.length_c   1.000
_cell.angle_alpha   90.00
_cell.angle_beta   90.00
_cell.angle_gamma   90.00
#
_symmetry.space_group_name_H-M   'P 1'
#
loop_
_entity.id
_entity.type
_entity.pdbx_description
1 polymer ?
#
loop_
_entity_poly.entity_id
_entity_poly.type
_entity_poly.pdbx_seq_one_letter_code
_entity_poly.pdbx_strand_id
1 'polypeptide(L)'
;MEFARNRPILLSVIAIVALIVVLMSFPIIPETKQAVVVRFGKPVAVFNHYKSGRPIGGAGAGINFRIPFVDQLVWIDKRVQDVDMQRQQVISTDQRRLEVDAFARYRIVDPLLMYIRAGSETQLRDQLRPILGSEVRNELGRIEFASLLTPERQGIMDSVRTSLNRIARQYGVEVLDVRIKRTDLPDGAPLSAAFDRMRTAREQEARSIRAQGSKQAQIIQAEADADAAKTYAASFGKDPDFYDFYRAMKSYQQTFVGDGQDKVAPTTVILSPQNDYLKEFSGRSH
;
A
#
# COMPACT_ATOMS: atom_id res chain seq x y z
N MET A 1 -0.10 63.57 -62.52
CA MET A 1 -1.23 63.91 -61.61
C MET A 1 -1.89 62.71 -60.89
N GLU A 2 -1.30 61.54 -60.97
CA GLU A 2 -1.85 60.32 -60.23
C GLU A 2 -1.45 60.23 -58.80
N PHE A 3 -0.38 60.83 -58.33
CA PHE A 3 0.14 60.78 -56.99
C PHE A 3 -0.79 61.46 -55.96
N ALA A 4 -1.65 62.39 -56.35
CA ALA A 4 -2.55 63.10 -55.44
C ALA A 4 -3.88 62.34 -55.15
N ARG A 5 -4.32 61.46 -56.09
CA ARG A 5 -5.59 60.72 -56.00
C ARG A 5 -5.51 59.49 -55.10
N ASN A 6 -4.32 58.94 -54.91
CA ASN A 6 -4.14 57.76 -54.09
C ASN A 6 -3.85 58.06 -52.59
N ARG A 7 -3.72 59.32 -52.18
CA ARG A 7 -3.45 59.76 -50.82
C ARG A 7 -4.53 59.28 -49.83
N PRO A 8 -5.86 59.38 -50.13
CA PRO A 8 -6.88 58.92 -49.16
C PRO A 8 -6.90 57.38 -49.04
N ILE A 9 -6.64 56.66 -50.14
CA ILE A 9 -6.57 55.18 -50.10
C ILE A 9 -5.35 54.73 -49.28
N LEU A 10 -4.19 55.34 -49.48
CA LEU A 10 -2.98 55.04 -48.73
C LEU A 10 -3.15 55.36 -47.27
N LEU A 11 -3.77 56.48 -46.93
CA LEU A 11 -4.10 56.80 -45.49
C LEU A 11 -5.07 55.82 -44.89
N SER A 12 -6.10 55.36 -45.62
CA SER A 12 -7.03 54.34 -45.17
C SER A 12 -6.33 53.01 -44.92
N VAL A 13 -5.42 52.56 -45.78
CA VAL A 13 -4.62 51.36 -45.63
C VAL A 13 -3.73 51.47 -44.39
N ILE A 14 -3.04 52.58 -44.19
CA ILE A 14 -2.20 52.85 -43.02
C ILE A 14 -3.06 52.82 -41.73
N ALA A 15 -4.22 53.45 -41.75
CA ALA A 15 -5.13 53.47 -40.60
C ALA A 15 -5.65 52.06 -40.26
N ILE A 16 -5.99 51.24 -41.24
CA ILE A 16 -6.39 49.84 -41.04
C ILE A 16 -5.23 49.00 -40.46
N VAL A 17 -4.03 49.14 -41.01
CA VAL A 17 -2.84 48.44 -40.48
C VAL A 17 -2.54 48.89 -39.07
N ALA A 18 -2.60 50.17 -38.75
CA ALA A 18 -2.42 50.70 -37.42
C ALA A 18 -3.47 50.13 -36.43
N LEU A 19 -4.73 50.05 -36.87
CA LEU A 19 -5.83 49.47 -36.05
C LEU A 19 -5.57 47.99 -35.78
N ILE A 20 -5.14 47.22 -36.79
CA ILE A 20 -4.79 45.80 -36.61
C ILE A 20 -3.63 45.65 -35.63
N VAL A 21 -2.60 46.43 -35.72
CA VAL A 21 -1.46 46.42 -34.79
C VAL A 21 -1.90 46.73 -33.36
N VAL A 22 -2.78 47.74 -33.21
CA VAL A 22 -3.35 48.06 -31.88
C VAL A 22 -4.17 46.91 -31.34
N LEU A 23 -5.02 46.29 -32.14
CA LEU A 23 -5.81 45.12 -31.70
C LEU A 23 -4.93 43.93 -31.32
N MET A 24 -3.82 43.69 -32.06
CA MET A 24 -2.86 42.63 -31.72
C MET A 24 -2.01 42.94 -30.48
N SER A 25 -2.00 44.17 -29.97
CA SER A 25 -1.27 44.57 -28.77
C SER A 25 -1.97 44.16 -27.48
N PHE A 26 -3.25 43.76 -27.52
CA PHE A 26 -4.05 43.44 -26.37
C PHE A 26 -4.46 41.94 -26.32
N PRO A 27 -3.55 41.03 -25.94
CA PRO A 27 -3.90 39.64 -25.77
C PRO A 27 -4.79 39.44 -24.56
N ILE A 28 -5.77 38.55 -24.69
CA ILE A 28 -6.64 38.11 -23.57
C ILE A 28 -6.00 36.89 -22.94
N ILE A 29 -5.66 36.99 -21.66
CA ILE A 29 -5.07 35.91 -20.87
C ILE A 29 -6.14 35.27 -20.01
N PRO A 30 -6.50 33.97 -20.26
CA PRO A 30 -7.47 33.26 -19.43
C PRO A 30 -6.89 32.96 -18.05
N GLU A 31 -7.76 32.87 -17.03
CA GLU A 31 -7.38 32.58 -15.65
C GLU A 31 -6.65 31.23 -15.48
N THR A 32 -6.94 30.29 -16.36
CA THR A 32 -6.32 28.94 -16.36
C THR A 32 -4.88 28.91 -16.84
N LYS A 33 -4.42 30.00 -17.49
CA LYS A 33 -3.07 30.09 -18.06
C LYS A 33 -2.30 31.27 -17.50
N GLN A 34 -1.02 31.10 -17.40
CA GLN A 34 -0.05 32.17 -17.17
C GLN A 34 0.81 32.35 -18.43
N ALA A 35 1.35 33.51 -18.64
CA ALA A 35 2.13 33.80 -19.85
C ALA A 35 3.45 34.49 -19.49
N VAL A 36 4.55 33.96 -20.03
CA VAL A 36 5.86 34.63 -20.00
C VAL A 36 6.05 35.42 -21.27
N VAL A 37 6.31 36.70 -21.12
CA VAL A 37 6.64 37.58 -22.25
C VAL A 37 8.12 37.48 -22.52
N VAL A 38 8.47 37.04 -23.72
CA VAL A 38 9.86 36.89 -24.17
C VAL A 38 10.12 37.91 -25.27
N ARG A 39 11.12 38.76 -25.09
CA ARG A 39 11.55 39.78 -26.02
C ARG A 39 12.97 39.49 -26.47
N PHE A 40 13.16 39.25 -27.77
CA PHE A 40 14.47 38.89 -28.34
C PHE A 40 15.18 37.78 -27.57
N GLY A 41 14.41 36.73 -27.16
CA GLY A 41 14.95 35.60 -26.42
C GLY A 41 15.13 35.84 -24.91
N LYS A 42 14.87 37.07 -24.39
CA LYS A 42 14.96 37.38 -22.98
C LYS A 42 13.55 37.48 -22.38
N PRO A 43 13.26 36.80 -21.25
CA PRO A 43 12.00 36.97 -20.52
C PRO A 43 11.98 38.37 -19.88
N VAL A 44 10.92 39.15 -20.12
CA VAL A 44 10.77 40.54 -19.67
C VAL A 44 9.68 40.70 -18.63
N ALA A 45 8.58 39.98 -18.79
CA ALA A 45 7.42 40.08 -17.89
C ALA A 45 6.67 38.75 -17.78
N VAL A 46 5.88 38.63 -16.74
CA VAL A 46 5.00 37.50 -16.50
C VAL A 46 3.60 37.99 -16.22
N PHE A 47 2.62 37.48 -16.94
CA PHE A 47 1.22 37.76 -16.76
C PHE A 47 0.52 36.61 -16.06
N ASN A 48 -0.43 36.96 -15.16
CA ASN A 48 -1.29 36.01 -14.45
C ASN A 48 -0.54 34.89 -13.71
N HIS A 49 0.63 35.21 -13.11
CA HIS A 49 1.38 34.19 -12.37
C HIS A 49 0.60 33.71 -11.13
N TYR A 50 0.77 32.44 -10.80
CA TYR A 50 0.14 31.85 -9.64
C TYR A 50 0.57 32.52 -8.34
N LYS A 51 -0.39 32.90 -7.47
CA LYS A 51 -0.15 33.35 -6.10
C LYS A 51 -1.14 32.67 -5.19
N SER A 52 -0.63 31.97 -4.19
CA SER A 52 -1.44 31.33 -3.17
C SER A 52 -2.24 32.39 -2.39
N GLY A 53 -3.53 32.13 -2.15
CA GLY A 53 -4.40 33.01 -1.32
C GLY A 53 -4.98 34.22 -2.05
N ARG A 54 -4.77 34.43 -3.36
CA ARG A 54 -5.46 35.48 -4.09
C ARG A 54 -6.87 35.07 -4.53
N PRO A 55 -7.83 36.02 -4.48
CA PRO A 55 -9.16 35.76 -5.03
C PRO A 55 -9.08 35.58 -6.55
N ILE A 56 -10.05 34.87 -7.10
CA ILE A 56 -10.20 34.65 -8.55
C ILE A 56 -10.30 36.01 -9.24
N GLY A 57 -9.56 36.18 -10.36
CA GLY A 57 -9.51 37.40 -11.13
C GLY A 57 -8.49 38.46 -10.65
N GLY A 58 -7.89 38.26 -9.47
CA GLY A 58 -6.92 39.23 -8.88
C GLY A 58 -5.47 39.10 -9.38
N ALA A 59 -5.18 38.14 -10.24
CA ALA A 59 -3.80 37.77 -10.59
C ALA A 59 -3.27 38.35 -11.90
N GLY A 60 -4.06 39.15 -12.62
CA GLY A 60 -3.67 39.74 -13.92
C GLY A 60 -4.17 38.96 -15.14
N ALA A 61 -5.20 38.11 -14.93
CA ALA A 61 -5.98 37.59 -16.05
C ALA A 61 -6.75 38.71 -16.75
N GLY A 62 -7.13 38.50 -17.99
CA GLY A 62 -7.86 39.48 -18.81
C GLY A 62 -6.97 40.13 -19.87
N ILE A 63 -7.25 41.40 -20.18
CA ILE A 63 -6.58 42.16 -21.23
C ILE A 63 -5.23 42.66 -20.67
N ASN A 64 -4.14 42.29 -21.35
CA ASN A 64 -2.80 42.76 -21.05
C ASN A 64 -2.17 43.39 -22.28
N PHE A 65 -1.16 44.24 -22.05
CA PHE A 65 -0.47 44.94 -23.17
C PHE A 65 0.81 44.21 -23.52
N ARG A 66 1.02 43.97 -24.84
CA ARG A 66 2.30 43.52 -25.41
C ARG A 66 2.66 44.30 -26.67
N ILE A 67 3.93 44.37 -27.02
CA ILE A 67 4.38 44.95 -28.28
C ILE A 67 4.29 43.84 -29.34
N PRO A 68 3.37 43.97 -30.35
CA PRO A 68 3.26 42.97 -31.40
C PRO A 68 4.55 42.88 -32.21
N PHE A 69 4.83 41.72 -32.78
CA PHE A 69 6.04 41.36 -33.53
C PHE A 69 7.35 41.30 -32.74
N VAL A 70 7.43 41.94 -31.57
CA VAL A 70 8.63 41.97 -30.72
C VAL A 70 8.48 41.02 -29.55
N ASP A 71 7.31 41.01 -28.91
CA ASP A 71 7.02 40.21 -27.75
C ASP A 71 6.36 38.88 -28.16
N GLN A 72 6.99 37.79 -27.75
CA GLN A 72 6.44 36.44 -27.87
C GLN A 72 5.83 36.02 -26.54
N LEU A 73 4.62 35.45 -26.57
CA LEU A 73 3.95 34.90 -25.38
C LEU A 73 4.17 33.39 -25.32
N VAL A 74 4.81 32.95 -24.24
CA VAL A 74 4.91 31.55 -23.91
C VAL A 74 3.82 31.21 -22.90
N TRP A 75 2.86 30.42 -23.34
CA TRP A 75 1.72 30.01 -22.54
C TRP A 75 2.07 28.85 -21.63
N ILE A 76 1.69 28.92 -20.37
CA ILE A 76 1.96 27.92 -19.34
C ILE A 76 0.66 27.65 -18.59
N ASP A 77 0.30 26.39 -18.38
CA ASP A 77 -0.91 26.03 -17.65
C ASP A 77 -0.72 26.26 -16.15
N LYS A 78 -1.67 27.00 -15.55
CA LYS A 78 -1.68 27.34 -14.13
C LYS A 78 -2.29 26.24 -13.24
N ARG A 79 -3.02 25.31 -13.86
CA ARG A 79 -3.69 24.21 -13.19
C ARG A 79 -2.69 23.18 -12.67
N VAL A 80 -3.19 22.31 -11.81
CA VAL A 80 -2.42 21.15 -11.35
C VAL A 80 -2.20 20.19 -12.52
N GLN A 81 -0.97 19.82 -12.74
CA GLN A 81 -0.53 18.86 -13.75
C GLN A 81 0.02 17.61 -13.05
N ASP A 82 0.17 16.54 -13.80
CA ASP A 82 0.77 15.29 -13.34
C ASP A 82 2.03 14.95 -14.15
N VAL A 83 2.91 14.21 -13.49
CA VAL A 83 4.05 13.54 -14.11
C VAL A 83 4.09 12.10 -13.65
N ASP A 84 4.09 11.20 -14.63
CA ASP A 84 4.22 9.76 -14.41
C ASP A 84 5.68 9.35 -14.53
N MET A 85 6.16 8.57 -13.55
CA MET A 85 7.44 7.89 -13.71
C MET A 85 7.27 6.66 -14.59
N GLN A 86 8.35 6.26 -15.26
CA GLN A 86 8.39 4.94 -15.88
C GLN A 86 8.49 3.88 -14.80
N ARG A 87 7.85 2.73 -15.04
CA ARG A 87 7.96 1.57 -14.16
C ARG A 87 9.42 1.23 -13.90
N GLN A 88 9.80 1.14 -12.64
CA GLN A 88 11.18 0.89 -12.23
C GLN A 88 11.24 -0.21 -11.18
N GLN A 89 12.33 -0.99 -11.25
CA GLN A 89 12.63 -1.95 -10.21
C GLN A 89 13.38 -1.27 -9.08
N VAL A 90 12.89 -1.50 -7.86
CA VAL A 90 13.48 -1.02 -6.61
C VAL A 90 13.75 -2.22 -5.72
N ILE A 91 14.86 -2.18 -4.99
CA ILE A 91 15.20 -3.21 -4.01
C ILE A 91 14.96 -2.61 -2.64
N SER A 92 14.07 -3.21 -1.85
CA SER A 92 13.79 -2.82 -0.47
C SER A 92 14.87 -3.31 0.49
N THR A 93 14.86 -2.83 1.74
CA THR A 93 15.86 -3.21 2.77
C THR A 93 15.85 -4.72 3.04
N ASP A 94 14.70 -5.38 2.92
CA ASP A 94 14.52 -6.83 3.05
C ASP A 94 14.89 -7.60 1.76
N GLN A 95 15.67 -6.98 0.86
CA GLN A 95 16.21 -7.54 -0.40
C GLN A 95 15.13 -8.03 -1.38
N ARG A 96 13.90 -7.53 -1.26
CA ARG A 96 12.85 -7.82 -2.23
C ARG A 96 12.94 -6.89 -3.42
N ARG A 97 12.86 -7.46 -4.60
CA ARG A 97 12.72 -6.69 -5.84
C ARG A 97 11.26 -6.34 -6.04
N LEU A 98 10.99 -5.07 -6.24
CA LEU A 98 9.65 -4.51 -6.44
C LEU A 98 9.61 -3.77 -7.77
N GLU A 99 8.55 -3.94 -8.54
CA GLU A 99 8.24 -3.07 -9.67
C GLU A 99 7.26 -2.00 -9.21
N VAL A 100 7.70 -0.76 -9.25
CA VAL A 100 6.95 0.39 -8.75
C VAL A 100 6.61 1.32 -9.89
N ASP A 101 5.34 1.73 -9.92
CA ASP A 101 4.80 2.77 -10.78
C ASP A 101 4.17 3.86 -9.91
N ALA A 102 4.62 5.11 -10.08
CA ALA A 102 4.18 6.23 -9.28
C ALA A 102 3.96 7.47 -10.14
N PHE A 103 3.17 8.39 -9.62
CA PHE A 103 2.98 9.70 -10.22
C PHE A 103 3.04 10.80 -9.17
N ALA A 104 3.41 11.99 -9.62
CA ALA A 104 3.38 13.19 -8.80
C ALA A 104 2.46 14.23 -9.42
N ARG A 105 1.69 14.92 -8.57
CA ARG A 105 0.91 16.10 -8.98
C ARG A 105 1.68 17.35 -8.59
N TYR A 106 1.82 18.24 -9.56
CA TYR A 106 2.57 19.47 -9.38
C TYR A 106 1.86 20.67 -9.97
N ARG A 107 2.31 21.85 -9.61
CA ARG A 107 1.84 23.12 -10.14
C ARG A 107 3.04 24.02 -10.41
N ILE A 108 2.99 24.76 -11.52
CA ILE A 108 4.00 25.75 -11.86
C ILE A 108 3.65 27.06 -11.12
N VAL A 109 4.46 27.39 -10.11
CA VAL A 109 4.28 28.60 -9.28
C VAL A 109 5.12 29.75 -9.76
N ASP A 110 6.28 29.48 -10.35
CA ASP A 110 7.16 30.49 -10.97
C ASP A 110 7.38 30.13 -12.45
N PRO A 111 6.56 30.69 -13.33
CA PRO A 111 6.66 30.42 -14.77
C PRO A 111 7.93 31.00 -15.38
N LEU A 112 8.51 32.04 -14.80
CA LEU A 112 9.77 32.65 -15.28
C LEU A 112 10.93 31.69 -15.05
N LEU A 113 11.04 31.17 -13.82
CA LEU A 113 12.09 30.22 -13.45
C LEU A 113 11.95 28.92 -14.24
N MET A 114 10.69 28.44 -14.43
CA MET A 114 10.40 27.28 -15.28
C MET A 114 10.88 27.49 -16.71
N TYR A 115 10.56 28.65 -17.32
CA TYR A 115 10.97 28.96 -18.68
C TYR A 115 12.51 29.03 -18.83
N ILE A 116 13.21 29.64 -17.86
CA ILE A 116 14.67 29.75 -17.86
C ILE A 116 15.35 28.38 -17.72
N ARG A 117 14.79 27.49 -16.86
CA ARG A 117 15.42 26.22 -16.52
C ARG A 117 15.01 25.07 -17.43
N ALA A 118 13.76 25.00 -17.80
CA ALA A 118 13.20 23.91 -18.58
C ALA A 118 12.82 24.31 -20.01
N GLY A 119 12.57 25.59 -20.27
CA GLY A 119 12.17 26.10 -21.58
C GLY A 119 10.72 25.88 -21.98
N SER A 120 10.16 24.71 -21.65
CA SER A 120 8.77 24.36 -21.94
C SER A 120 8.19 23.38 -20.90
N GLU A 121 6.85 23.28 -20.84
CA GLU A 121 6.18 22.31 -19.95
C GLU A 121 6.53 20.87 -20.29
N THR A 122 6.71 20.55 -21.56
CA THR A 122 7.10 19.19 -22.00
C THR A 122 8.49 18.84 -21.49
N GLN A 123 9.46 19.75 -21.69
CA GLN A 123 10.82 19.55 -21.19
C GLN A 123 10.87 19.49 -19.66
N LEU A 124 10.06 20.31 -18.98
CA LEU A 124 9.91 20.24 -17.52
C LEU A 124 9.45 18.85 -17.07
N ARG A 125 8.42 18.32 -17.71
CA ARG A 125 7.88 16.98 -17.41
C ARG A 125 8.93 15.89 -17.65
N ASP A 126 9.68 15.99 -18.75
CA ASP A 126 10.73 15.04 -19.09
C ASP A 126 11.91 15.09 -18.11
N GLN A 127 12.20 16.26 -17.51
CA GLN A 127 13.19 16.41 -16.46
C GLN A 127 12.68 15.93 -15.09
N LEU A 128 11.43 16.17 -14.74
CA LEU A 128 10.85 15.75 -13.47
C LEU A 128 10.65 14.23 -13.39
N ARG A 129 10.38 13.57 -14.52
CA ARG A 129 10.14 12.11 -14.57
C ARG A 129 11.29 11.27 -13.98
N PRO A 130 12.56 11.42 -14.41
CA PRO A 130 13.66 10.67 -13.83
C PRO A 130 13.97 11.08 -12.39
N ILE A 131 13.73 12.34 -12.02
CA ILE A 131 13.92 12.82 -10.66
C ILE A 131 12.92 12.14 -9.72
N LEU A 132 11.63 12.09 -10.12
CA LEU A 132 10.60 11.35 -9.40
C LEU A 132 11.00 9.89 -9.19
N GLY A 133 11.44 9.21 -10.27
CA GLY A 133 11.88 7.83 -10.19
C GLY A 133 13.06 7.61 -9.24
N SER A 134 14.01 8.56 -9.22
CA SER A 134 15.16 8.49 -8.32
C SER A 134 14.77 8.70 -6.86
N GLU A 135 13.91 9.67 -6.57
CA GLU A 135 13.45 9.92 -5.20
C GLU A 135 12.59 8.79 -4.65
N VAL A 136 11.69 8.23 -5.47
CA VAL A 136 10.91 7.03 -5.13
C VAL A 136 11.85 5.85 -4.82
N ARG A 137 12.86 5.61 -5.66
CA ARG A 137 13.84 4.54 -5.45
C ARG A 137 14.64 4.74 -4.16
N ASN A 138 15.07 5.96 -3.90
CA ASN A 138 15.87 6.29 -2.72
C ASN A 138 15.08 6.06 -1.42
N GLU A 139 13.81 6.49 -1.38
CA GLU A 139 12.97 6.31 -0.19
C GLU A 139 12.53 4.87 0.00
N LEU A 140 12.10 4.19 -1.07
CA LEU A 140 11.68 2.79 -1.00
C LEU A 140 12.83 1.84 -0.69
N GLY A 141 14.07 2.17 -1.10
CA GLY A 141 15.26 1.40 -0.78
C GLY A 141 15.67 1.43 0.70
N ARG A 142 15.09 2.33 1.50
CA ARG A 142 15.34 2.47 2.93
C ARG A 142 14.33 1.79 3.84
N ILE A 143 13.27 1.23 3.28
CA ILE A 143 12.15 0.65 4.01
C ILE A 143 11.95 -0.82 3.65
N GLU A 144 11.25 -1.53 4.52
CA GLU A 144 10.79 -2.89 4.25
C GLU A 144 9.54 -2.88 3.37
N PHE A 145 9.37 -3.92 2.56
CA PHE A 145 8.19 -4.07 1.72
C PHE A 145 6.87 -4.06 2.52
N ALA A 146 6.89 -4.66 3.71
CA ALA A 146 5.71 -4.73 4.57
C ALA A 146 5.14 -3.34 4.92
N SER A 147 6.00 -2.33 5.11
CA SER A 147 5.59 -0.95 5.45
C SER A 147 4.79 -0.28 4.33
N LEU A 148 4.95 -0.71 3.07
CA LEU A 148 4.16 -0.22 1.94
C LEU A 148 2.70 -0.71 1.96
N LEU A 149 2.42 -1.79 2.68
CA LEU A 149 1.09 -2.39 2.82
C LEU A 149 0.35 -1.89 4.07
N THR A 150 1.03 -1.12 4.92
CA THR A 150 0.50 -0.55 6.15
C THR A 150 0.12 0.93 5.99
N PRO A 151 -0.58 1.54 6.95
CA PRO A 151 -0.85 2.98 6.97
C PRO A 151 0.42 3.86 6.94
N GLU A 152 1.58 3.33 7.29
CA GLU A 152 2.89 4.01 7.23
C GLU A 152 3.25 4.47 5.80
N ARG A 153 2.66 3.84 4.79
CA ARG A 153 2.79 4.23 3.37
C ARG A 153 2.57 5.72 3.16
N GLN A 154 1.64 6.34 3.90
CA GLN A 154 1.37 7.78 3.76
C GLN A 154 2.59 8.61 4.16
N GLY A 155 3.24 8.29 5.28
CA GLY A 155 4.45 8.99 5.73
C GLY A 155 5.61 8.85 4.74
N ILE A 156 5.75 7.67 4.11
CA ILE A 156 6.77 7.42 3.09
C ILE A 156 6.50 8.32 1.86
N MET A 157 5.26 8.40 1.41
CA MET A 157 4.89 9.25 0.27
C MET A 157 5.09 10.75 0.59
N ASP A 158 4.87 11.18 1.82
CA ASP A 158 5.15 12.54 2.26
C ASP A 158 6.66 12.86 2.28
N SER A 159 7.50 11.88 2.62
CA SER A 159 8.95 12.01 2.52
C SER A 159 9.40 12.14 1.07
N VAL A 160 8.90 11.28 0.17
CA VAL A 160 9.15 11.39 -1.28
C VAL A 160 8.69 12.75 -1.82
N ARG A 161 7.49 13.20 -1.43
CA ARG A 161 6.96 14.51 -1.83
C ARG A 161 7.89 15.64 -1.38
N THR A 162 8.36 15.59 -0.14
CA THR A 162 9.24 16.63 0.43
C THR A 162 10.58 16.68 -0.30
N SER A 163 11.21 15.53 -0.54
CA SER A 163 12.47 15.42 -1.25
C SER A 163 12.33 15.87 -2.71
N LEU A 164 11.29 15.40 -3.41
CA LEU A 164 11.00 15.81 -4.78
C LEU A 164 10.72 17.31 -4.87
N ASN A 165 9.93 17.86 -3.94
CA ASN A 165 9.57 19.28 -3.93
C ASN A 165 10.79 20.19 -3.77
N ARG A 166 11.78 19.78 -2.99
CA ARG A 166 13.05 20.52 -2.81
C ARG A 166 13.79 20.69 -4.15
N ILE A 167 13.78 19.67 -5.01
CA ILE A 167 14.41 19.72 -6.33
C ILE A 167 13.52 20.45 -7.33
N ALA A 168 12.20 20.16 -7.32
CA ALA A 168 11.22 20.76 -8.21
C ALA A 168 11.15 22.29 -8.08
N ARG A 169 11.36 22.84 -6.87
CA ARG A 169 11.42 24.30 -6.65
C ARG A 169 12.50 25.00 -7.46
N GLN A 170 13.60 24.31 -7.81
CA GLN A 170 14.64 24.86 -8.67
C GLN A 170 14.16 25.12 -10.09
N TYR A 171 13.06 24.49 -10.49
CA TYR A 171 12.38 24.66 -11.78
C TYR A 171 11.12 25.54 -11.68
N GLY A 172 10.91 26.21 -10.51
CA GLY A 172 9.71 27.02 -10.31
C GLY A 172 8.42 26.23 -10.09
N VAL A 173 8.54 24.99 -9.64
CA VAL A 173 7.45 24.02 -9.50
C VAL A 173 7.23 23.69 -8.03
N GLU A 174 5.98 23.53 -7.64
CA GLU A 174 5.57 23.02 -6.34
C GLU A 174 4.90 21.64 -6.51
N VAL A 175 5.45 20.64 -5.83
CA VAL A 175 4.87 19.29 -5.78
C VAL A 175 3.84 19.24 -4.66
N LEU A 176 2.61 18.91 -5.04
CA LEU A 176 1.46 18.85 -4.12
C LEU A 176 1.34 17.49 -3.46
N ASP A 177 1.52 16.43 -4.24
CA ASP A 177 1.24 15.07 -3.84
C ASP A 177 2.06 14.08 -4.69
N VAL A 178 2.46 12.97 -4.07
CA VAL A 178 3.09 11.83 -4.75
C VAL A 178 2.35 10.57 -4.33
N ARG A 179 1.99 9.74 -5.32
CA ARG A 179 1.29 8.48 -5.07
C ARG A 179 1.83 7.34 -5.90
N ILE A 180 1.89 6.17 -5.29
CA ILE A 180 2.17 4.92 -5.99
C ILE A 180 0.88 4.43 -6.65
N LYS A 181 0.91 4.21 -7.95
CA LYS A 181 -0.17 3.59 -8.73
C LYS A 181 -0.22 2.10 -8.51
N ARG A 182 0.97 1.48 -8.56
CA ARG A 182 1.12 0.02 -8.48
C ARG A 182 2.46 -0.33 -7.84
N THR A 183 2.45 -1.38 -7.05
CA THR A 183 3.63 -2.03 -6.50
C THR A 183 3.43 -3.52 -6.69
N ASP A 184 4.20 -4.10 -7.59
CA ASP A 184 4.14 -5.52 -7.92
C ASP A 184 5.51 -6.17 -7.64
N LEU A 185 5.48 -7.47 -7.42
CA LEU A 185 6.69 -8.28 -7.49
C LEU A 185 6.97 -8.57 -8.97
N PRO A 186 8.24 -8.56 -9.42
CA PRO A 186 8.59 -8.90 -10.80
C PRO A 186 8.01 -10.26 -11.18
N ASP A 187 7.43 -10.36 -12.38
CA ASP A 187 6.88 -11.60 -12.90
C ASP A 187 7.96 -12.70 -13.00
N GLY A 188 7.54 -13.97 -12.85
CA GLY A 188 8.38 -15.14 -13.02
C GLY A 188 8.86 -15.79 -11.72
N ALA A 189 10.04 -16.43 -11.75
CA ALA A 189 10.59 -17.19 -10.62
C ALA A 189 10.66 -16.44 -9.27
N PRO A 190 10.96 -15.12 -9.20
CA PRO A 190 10.94 -14.38 -7.94
C PRO A 190 9.55 -14.28 -7.33
N LEU A 191 8.51 -14.12 -8.13
CA LEU A 191 7.13 -14.01 -7.68
C LEU A 191 6.63 -15.35 -7.13
N SER A 192 6.83 -16.45 -7.86
CA SER A 192 6.46 -17.79 -7.41
C SER A 192 7.21 -18.20 -6.14
N ALA A 193 8.52 -17.94 -6.07
CA ALA A 193 9.31 -18.20 -4.87
C ALA A 193 8.87 -17.38 -3.66
N ALA A 194 8.39 -16.14 -3.86
CA ALA A 194 7.83 -15.33 -2.79
C ALA A 194 6.52 -15.93 -2.25
N PHE A 195 5.60 -16.34 -3.15
CA PHE A 195 4.36 -17.01 -2.74
C PHE A 195 4.62 -18.35 -2.04
N ASP A 196 5.58 -19.16 -2.53
CA ASP A 196 5.94 -20.43 -1.89
C ASP A 196 6.51 -20.21 -0.48
N ARG A 197 7.36 -19.20 -0.28
CA ARG A 197 7.86 -18.83 1.05
C ARG A 197 6.74 -18.37 1.97
N MET A 198 5.82 -17.51 1.50
CA MET A 198 4.67 -17.07 2.29
C MET A 198 3.77 -18.24 2.69
N ARG A 199 3.50 -19.15 1.75
CA ARG A 199 2.73 -20.37 1.99
C ARG A 199 3.41 -21.25 3.04
N THR A 200 4.70 -21.53 2.87
CA THR A 200 5.49 -22.33 3.80
C THR A 200 5.53 -21.72 5.19
N ALA A 201 5.70 -20.39 5.31
CA ALA A 201 5.67 -19.67 6.58
C ALA A 201 4.31 -19.82 7.29
N ARG A 202 3.21 -19.66 6.54
CA ARG A 202 1.85 -19.85 7.10
C ARG A 202 1.56 -21.28 7.49
N GLU A 203 2.02 -22.25 6.73
CA GLU A 203 1.90 -23.68 7.08
C GLU A 203 2.72 -24.02 8.34
N GLN A 204 3.90 -23.44 8.51
CA GLN A 204 4.72 -23.61 9.69
C GLN A 204 4.06 -22.98 10.93
N GLU A 205 3.54 -21.77 10.81
CA GLU A 205 2.77 -21.11 11.86
C GLU A 205 1.56 -21.95 12.29
N ALA A 206 0.78 -22.42 11.32
CA ALA A 206 -0.39 -23.27 11.57
C ALA A 206 0.00 -24.60 12.25
N ARG A 207 1.12 -25.23 11.85
CA ARG A 207 1.64 -26.43 12.51
C ARG A 207 2.06 -26.14 13.96
N SER A 208 2.72 -25.01 14.21
CA SER A 208 3.12 -24.58 15.54
C SER A 208 1.91 -24.41 16.47
N ILE A 209 0.89 -23.69 15.98
CA ILE A 209 -0.36 -23.46 16.75
C ILE A 209 -1.07 -24.78 17.05
N ARG A 210 -1.16 -25.68 16.06
CA ARG A 210 -1.78 -27.01 16.27
C ARG A 210 -0.99 -27.83 17.28
N ALA A 211 0.35 -27.83 17.21
CA ALA A 211 1.21 -28.54 18.15
C ALA A 211 1.05 -28.01 19.59
N GLN A 212 0.99 -26.68 19.74
CA GLN A 212 0.72 -26.04 21.03
C GLN A 212 -0.68 -26.42 21.58
N GLY A 213 -1.69 -26.40 20.74
CA GLY A 213 -3.06 -26.81 21.10
C GLY A 213 -3.14 -28.29 21.51
N SER A 214 -2.48 -29.18 20.76
CA SER A 214 -2.40 -30.59 21.08
C SER A 214 -1.66 -30.83 22.40
N LYS A 215 -0.54 -30.15 22.62
CA LYS A 215 0.18 -30.20 23.89
C LYS A 215 -0.70 -29.77 25.06
N GLN A 216 -1.41 -28.65 24.91
CA GLN A 216 -2.28 -28.14 25.96
C GLN A 216 -3.44 -29.09 26.25
N ALA A 217 -4.04 -29.67 25.20
CA ALA A 217 -5.10 -30.66 25.37
C ALA A 217 -4.61 -31.91 26.14
N GLN A 218 -3.39 -32.40 25.80
CA GLN A 218 -2.79 -33.53 26.53
C GLN A 218 -2.50 -33.22 28.00
N ILE A 219 -2.05 -31.98 28.29
CA ILE A 219 -1.82 -31.54 29.69
C ILE A 219 -3.16 -31.55 30.47
N ILE A 220 -4.18 -30.92 29.90
CA ILE A 220 -5.52 -30.84 30.54
C ILE A 220 -6.08 -32.25 30.78
N GLN A 221 -5.94 -33.13 29.76
CA GLN A 221 -6.41 -34.51 29.92
C GLN A 221 -5.63 -35.27 31.02
N ALA A 222 -4.29 -35.14 31.01
CA ALA A 222 -3.46 -35.80 32.03
C ALA A 222 -3.73 -35.26 33.43
N GLU A 223 -3.95 -33.97 33.61
CA GLU A 223 -4.35 -33.37 34.89
C GLU A 223 -5.72 -33.87 35.34
N ALA A 224 -6.70 -33.94 34.44
CA ALA A 224 -8.03 -34.45 34.73
C ALA A 224 -7.99 -35.94 35.14
N ASP A 225 -7.20 -36.75 34.41
CA ASP A 225 -7.01 -38.16 34.72
C ASP A 225 -6.31 -38.34 36.06
N ALA A 226 -5.30 -37.52 36.39
CA ALA A 226 -4.62 -37.54 37.67
C ALA A 226 -5.55 -37.16 38.85
N ASP A 227 -6.37 -36.12 38.67
CA ASP A 227 -7.34 -35.68 39.65
C ASP A 227 -8.47 -36.72 39.87
N ALA A 228 -8.92 -37.36 38.79
CA ALA A 228 -9.85 -38.45 38.86
C ALA A 228 -9.24 -39.63 39.62
N ALA A 229 -8.01 -40.05 39.27
CA ALA A 229 -7.31 -41.13 39.98
C ALA A 229 -7.10 -40.82 41.47
N LYS A 230 -6.74 -39.58 41.81
CA LYS A 230 -6.59 -39.13 43.18
C LYS A 230 -7.92 -39.19 43.97
N THR A 231 -9.00 -38.75 43.31
CA THR A 231 -10.35 -38.80 43.90
C THR A 231 -10.81 -40.25 44.17
N TYR A 232 -10.56 -41.14 43.18
CA TYR A 232 -10.83 -42.57 43.33
C TYR A 232 -10.00 -43.20 44.48
N ALA A 233 -8.67 -42.93 44.48
CA ALA A 233 -7.79 -43.45 45.53
C ALA A 233 -8.23 -42.99 46.94
N ALA A 234 -8.61 -41.71 47.07
CA ALA A 234 -9.11 -41.19 48.36
C ALA A 234 -10.46 -41.81 48.81
N SER A 235 -11.32 -42.14 47.81
CA SER A 235 -12.61 -42.78 48.11
C SER A 235 -12.45 -44.27 48.47
N PHE A 236 -11.61 -44.98 47.70
CA PHE A 236 -11.40 -46.43 47.89
C PHE A 236 -10.50 -46.73 49.08
N GLY A 237 -9.58 -45.85 49.46
CA GLY A 237 -8.74 -45.96 50.61
C GLY A 237 -9.52 -45.91 51.97
N LYS A 238 -10.81 -45.52 51.94
CA LYS A 238 -11.67 -45.51 53.17
C LYS A 238 -12.07 -46.93 53.66
N ASP A 239 -12.30 -47.82 52.70
CA ASP A 239 -12.60 -49.24 52.99
C ASP A 239 -12.08 -50.09 51.81
N PRO A 240 -10.82 -50.52 51.87
CA PRO A 240 -10.18 -51.32 50.82
C PRO A 240 -10.89 -52.67 50.58
N ASP A 241 -11.37 -53.29 51.65
CA ASP A 241 -12.03 -54.62 51.60
C ASP A 241 -13.35 -54.54 50.82
N PHE A 242 -14.14 -53.53 51.12
CA PHE A 242 -15.37 -53.25 50.35
C PHE A 242 -15.09 -52.92 48.87
N TYR A 243 -14.04 -52.19 48.65
CA TYR A 243 -13.68 -51.86 47.27
C TYR A 243 -13.26 -53.07 46.44
N ASP A 244 -12.45 -53.94 47.01
CA ASP A 244 -12.02 -55.20 46.37
C ASP A 244 -13.21 -56.06 46.02
N PHE A 245 -14.13 -56.21 46.97
CA PHE A 245 -15.41 -56.92 46.76
C PHE A 245 -16.24 -56.27 45.65
N TYR A 246 -16.44 -54.96 45.69
CA TYR A 246 -17.23 -54.26 44.71
C TYR A 246 -16.60 -54.38 43.27
N ARG A 247 -15.28 -54.26 43.17
CA ARG A 247 -14.53 -54.40 41.90
C ARG A 247 -14.64 -55.85 41.39
N ALA A 248 -14.53 -56.84 42.21
CA ALA A 248 -14.71 -58.24 41.86
C ALA A 248 -16.13 -58.48 41.31
N MET A 249 -17.16 -58.00 42.02
CA MET A 249 -18.54 -58.13 41.56
C MET A 249 -18.82 -57.43 40.26
N LYS A 250 -18.25 -56.23 40.05
CA LYS A 250 -18.36 -55.46 38.77
C LYS A 250 -17.67 -56.20 37.62
N SER A 251 -16.48 -56.78 37.88
CA SER A 251 -15.76 -57.60 36.92
C SER A 251 -16.53 -58.82 36.51
N TYR A 252 -17.14 -59.50 37.51
CA TYR A 252 -17.98 -60.69 37.27
C TYR A 252 -19.23 -60.34 36.45
N GLN A 253 -19.89 -59.24 36.76
CA GLN A 253 -21.03 -58.75 36.01
C GLN A 253 -20.65 -58.49 34.51
N GLN A 254 -19.52 -57.87 34.31
CA GLN A 254 -19.05 -57.54 32.94
C GLN A 254 -18.63 -58.81 32.18
N THR A 255 -17.96 -59.73 32.83
CA THR A 255 -17.49 -60.99 32.20
C THR A 255 -18.63 -62.01 31.99
N PHE A 256 -19.60 -62.13 32.87
CA PHE A 256 -20.62 -63.19 32.81
C PHE A 256 -21.97 -62.69 32.23
N VAL A 257 -22.31 -61.41 32.44
CA VAL A 257 -23.59 -60.84 32.00
C VAL A 257 -23.46 -60.01 30.74
N GLY A 258 -22.30 -59.39 30.55
CA GLY A 258 -22.07 -58.43 29.44
C GLY A 258 -22.83 -57.12 29.63
N ASP A 259 -22.47 -56.11 28.90
CA ASP A 259 -23.08 -54.76 28.97
C ASP A 259 -24.35 -54.63 28.09
N GLY A 260 -24.86 -55.78 27.58
CA GLY A 260 -26.12 -55.83 26.77
C GLY A 260 -26.05 -55.24 25.37
N GLN A 261 -24.97 -54.60 24.98
CA GLN A 261 -24.83 -53.96 23.68
C GLN A 261 -23.89 -54.69 22.68
N ASP A 262 -22.97 -55.52 23.16
CA ASP A 262 -22.11 -56.30 22.30
C ASP A 262 -22.64 -57.74 22.13
N LYS A 263 -22.72 -58.22 20.90
CA LYS A 263 -22.90 -59.63 20.57
C LYS A 263 -21.62 -60.34 21.03
N VAL A 264 -21.56 -60.70 22.32
CA VAL A 264 -20.46 -61.51 22.86
C VAL A 264 -20.52 -62.88 22.16
N ALA A 265 -19.48 -63.21 21.43
CA ALA A 265 -19.31 -64.57 20.92
C ALA A 265 -19.38 -65.53 22.11
N PRO A 266 -20.01 -66.69 21.97
CA PRO A 266 -20.16 -67.63 23.08
C PRO A 266 -18.78 -68.04 23.59
N THR A 267 -18.37 -67.48 24.72
CA THR A 267 -17.07 -67.76 25.35
C THR A 267 -17.33 -68.76 26.46
N THR A 268 -16.76 -69.94 26.34
CA THR A 268 -16.80 -70.93 27.44
C THR A 268 -15.67 -70.64 28.41
N VAL A 269 -16.02 -70.20 29.59
CA VAL A 269 -15.06 -69.97 30.72
C VAL A 269 -14.98 -71.19 31.54
N ILE A 270 -13.84 -71.84 31.58
CA ILE A 270 -13.57 -72.98 32.43
C ILE A 270 -12.99 -72.45 33.80
N LEU A 271 -13.74 -72.51 34.85
CA LEU A 271 -13.34 -72.02 36.13
C LEU A 271 -13.12 -73.23 37.16
N SER A 272 -11.98 -73.23 37.79
CA SER A 272 -11.71 -74.09 38.90
C SER A 272 -12.29 -73.48 40.23
N PRO A 273 -12.84 -74.20 41.13
CA PRO A 273 -13.26 -73.68 42.44
C PRO A 273 -12.11 -73.05 43.24
N GLN A 274 -10.85 -73.32 42.87
CA GLN A 274 -9.67 -72.78 43.56
C GLN A 274 -9.02 -71.59 42.76
N ASN A 275 -9.72 -71.05 41.77
CA ASN A 275 -9.22 -69.96 41.01
C ASN A 275 -9.28 -68.67 41.85
N ASP A 276 -8.15 -67.98 41.93
CA ASP A 276 -8.05 -66.69 42.65
C ASP A 276 -9.02 -65.62 42.09
N TYR A 277 -9.47 -65.75 40.87
CA TYR A 277 -10.44 -64.80 40.24
C TYR A 277 -11.83 -64.92 40.93
N LEU A 278 -12.23 -66.09 41.44
CA LEU A 278 -13.50 -66.35 42.15
C LEU A 278 -13.40 -66.30 43.66
N LYS A 279 -12.26 -65.86 44.19
CA LYS A 279 -11.98 -65.85 45.65
C LYS A 279 -13.01 -65.06 46.43
N GLU A 280 -13.50 -63.94 45.96
CA GLU A 280 -14.53 -63.16 46.65
C GLU A 280 -15.93 -63.78 46.54
N PHE A 281 -16.16 -64.70 45.58
CA PHE A 281 -17.42 -65.43 45.43
C PHE A 281 -17.52 -66.58 46.42
N SER A 282 -16.39 -67.17 46.79
CA SER A 282 -16.36 -68.30 47.74
C SER A 282 -16.47 -67.88 49.22
N GLY A 283 -16.50 -66.58 49.45
CA GLY A 283 -16.55 -66.03 50.81
C GLY A 283 -15.21 -66.17 51.54
N ARG A 284 -14.82 -65.15 52.32
CA ARG A 284 -13.68 -65.25 53.27
C ARG A 284 -13.93 -66.30 54.27
N SER A 285 -13.27 -67.45 54.16
CA SER A 285 -13.20 -68.37 55.33
C SER A 285 -12.34 -67.74 56.38
N HIS A 286 -12.95 -67.39 57.51
CA HIS A 286 -12.27 -66.99 58.73
C HIS A 286 -11.40 -68.11 59.23
#